data_5dfd66ec4988130358f66a0978180bb9
#
_entry.id   5dfd66ec4988130358f66a0978180bb9
#
_cell.length_a   1.000
_cell.length_b   1.000
_cell.length_c   1.000
_cell.angle_alpha   90.00
_cell.angle_beta   90.00
_cell.angle_gamma   90.00
#
_symmetry.space_group_name_H-M   'P 1'
#
loop_
_entity.id
_entity.type
_entity.pdbx_description
1 polymer ?
#
loop_
_entity_poly.entity_id
_entity_poly.type
_entity_poly.pdbx_seq_one_letter_code
_entity_poly.pdbx_strand_id
1 'polypeptide(L)'
;MRNVRVTAAEASRADGVSPMDGVSPVDGVSPAVAGFPAAGASSAAGVSPADASQSGTLQSGTLQSGTRVAWAGGGELMFEARGLVKRYQLGEVEVLALRGVDFLLRSGEFVVLLGPSGSGKSTLLNILGGLDTPSEGFVRFRDHDLSQGDDDLLTHYRRDHVGFVFQFYNLIPSLTARENVQLVTDLAAAPMRPEEALELVGLGARLDHYPSQLSGGEQQRVAIARAIAKRPDVLLCDEPTGALDVRTGIVVLEAIERINRELGTTTAVITHNAAIAAMADRVVQLSDGRVASESRNAVKAAARDIQW
;
A
#
# COMPACT_ATOMS: atom_id res chain seq x y z
N MET A 1 -38.86 -32.61 49.42
CA MET A 1 -40.32 -32.53 49.25
C MET A 1 -40.65 -31.83 47.95
N ARG A 2 -41.34 -32.61 47.19
CA ARG A 2 -42.22 -32.46 46.04
C ARG A 2 -41.62 -32.12 44.68
N ASN A 3 -41.53 -33.22 43.95
CA ASN A 3 -41.75 -33.38 42.50
C ASN A 3 -42.98 -32.61 41.98
N VAL A 4 -42.90 -32.13 40.74
CA VAL A 4 -43.95 -32.37 39.74
C VAL A 4 -43.30 -32.49 38.35
N ARG A 5 -43.45 -33.69 37.77
CA ARG A 5 -43.42 -34.00 36.32
C ARG A 5 -44.75 -33.54 35.72
N VAL A 6 -44.79 -33.36 34.39
CA VAL A 6 -45.81 -33.77 33.41
C VAL A 6 -45.40 -33.16 32.07
N THR A 7 -45.03 -33.87 31.08
CA THR A 7 -45.49 -34.81 30.06
C THR A 7 -45.81 -34.12 28.73
N ALA A 8 -45.25 -34.75 27.71
CA ALA A 8 -45.50 -34.52 26.28
C ALA A 8 -46.90 -34.97 25.88
N ALA A 9 -47.43 -34.45 24.82
CA ALA A 9 -48.23 -35.12 23.78
C ALA A 9 -48.88 -34.07 22.87
N GLU A 10 -48.71 -34.30 21.64
CA GLU A 10 -49.57 -34.68 20.50
C GLU A 10 -50.14 -33.45 19.79
N ALA A 11 -49.96 -33.31 18.58
CA ALA A 11 -50.02 -34.05 17.33
C ALA A 11 -50.97 -33.34 16.36
N SER A 12 -50.57 -33.28 15.12
CA SER A 12 -51.34 -33.69 13.94
C SER A 12 -51.98 -32.63 13.03
N ARG A 13 -51.50 -32.68 11.78
CA ARG A 13 -52.24 -32.54 10.49
C ARG A 13 -52.84 -31.16 10.15
N ALA A 14 -52.84 -30.70 8.92
CA ALA A 14 -52.74 -31.34 7.58
C ALA A 14 -52.57 -30.24 6.50
N ASP A 15 -52.18 -30.73 5.31
CA ASP A 15 -52.53 -30.31 3.95
C ASP A 15 -51.83 -29.04 3.45
N GLY A 16 -50.98 -29.08 2.47
CA GLY A 16 -51.18 -29.70 1.14
C GLY A 16 -51.24 -28.57 0.09
N VAL A 17 -50.11 -28.24 -0.56
CA VAL A 17 -50.16 -27.64 -1.90
C VAL A 17 -48.99 -28.21 -2.70
N SER A 18 -49.35 -28.79 -3.86
CA SER A 18 -48.53 -29.38 -4.86
C SER A 18 -47.62 -28.38 -5.60
N PRO A 19 -46.60 -28.88 -6.33
CA PRO A 19 -45.58 -28.07 -6.97
C PRO A 19 -46.07 -27.51 -8.30
N MET A 20 -45.66 -26.27 -8.58
CA MET A 20 -45.79 -25.70 -9.92
C MET A 20 -44.49 -25.87 -10.67
N ASP A 21 -44.64 -26.49 -11.81
CA ASP A 21 -43.65 -26.77 -12.83
C ASP A 21 -43.08 -25.52 -13.48
N GLY A 22 -41.81 -25.61 -13.86
CA GLY A 22 -41.34 -25.13 -15.16
C GLY A 22 -40.80 -23.70 -15.23
N VAL A 23 -39.49 -23.55 -15.04
CA VAL A 23 -38.74 -22.57 -15.86
C VAL A 23 -37.47 -23.26 -16.35
N SER A 24 -37.40 -23.43 -17.66
CA SER A 24 -36.27 -23.94 -18.44
C SER A 24 -35.05 -23.04 -18.33
N PRO A 25 -33.81 -23.59 -18.47
CA PRO A 25 -32.59 -22.81 -18.46
C PRO A 25 -32.44 -22.06 -19.79
N VAL A 26 -32.11 -20.78 -19.70
CA VAL A 26 -31.68 -19.99 -20.84
C VAL A 26 -30.22 -20.27 -21.14
N ASP A 27 -29.99 -20.74 -22.33
CA ASP A 27 -28.70 -21.01 -22.96
C ASP A 27 -27.82 -19.76 -23.11
N GLY A 28 -26.53 -19.95 -22.81
CA GLY A 28 -25.43 -19.53 -23.65
C GLY A 28 -25.16 -18.04 -23.84
N VAL A 29 -24.28 -17.47 -23.00
CA VAL A 29 -23.36 -16.42 -23.49
C VAL A 29 -21.96 -16.79 -23.06
N SER A 30 -21.20 -17.31 -24.01
CA SER A 30 -19.73 -17.47 -23.91
C SER A 30 -19.06 -16.11 -24.16
N PRO A 31 -18.11 -15.65 -23.34
CA PRO A 31 -17.31 -14.49 -23.72
C PRO A 31 -16.24 -14.91 -24.74
N ALA A 32 -16.31 -14.29 -25.90
CA ALA A 32 -15.31 -14.41 -26.94
C ALA A 32 -13.96 -13.93 -26.48
N VAL A 33 -12.97 -14.83 -26.58
CA VAL A 33 -11.54 -14.50 -26.44
C VAL A 33 -11.15 -13.74 -27.71
N ALA A 34 -10.87 -12.44 -27.58
CA ALA A 34 -10.29 -11.63 -28.67
C ALA A 34 -8.80 -12.00 -28.80
N GLY A 35 -8.46 -12.67 -29.91
CA GLY A 35 -7.10 -12.99 -30.28
C GLY A 35 -6.32 -11.74 -30.69
N PHE A 36 -5.11 -11.60 -30.21
CA PHE A 36 -4.12 -10.63 -30.68
C PHE A 36 -3.51 -11.10 -31.99
N PRO A 37 -3.33 -10.23 -33.01
CA PRO A 37 -2.63 -10.58 -34.22
C PRO A 37 -1.10 -10.58 -33.99
N ALA A 38 -0.44 -11.64 -34.46
CA ALA A 38 1.00 -11.75 -34.53
C ALA A 38 1.58 -10.73 -35.51
N ALA A 39 2.51 -9.91 -35.08
CA ALA A 39 3.28 -9.03 -35.95
C ALA A 39 4.37 -9.82 -36.65
N GLY A 40 4.37 -9.76 -37.97
CA GLY A 40 5.33 -10.40 -38.84
C GLY A 40 6.71 -9.74 -38.79
N ALA A 41 7.72 -10.60 -38.89
CA ALA A 41 9.11 -10.23 -39.10
C ALA A 41 9.32 -9.58 -40.48
N SER A 42 10.04 -8.46 -40.50
CA SER A 42 10.64 -7.93 -41.75
C SER A 42 12.11 -7.63 -41.51
N SER A 43 12.88 -8.09 -42.43
CA SER A 43 14.31 -8.28 -42.55
C SER A 43 15.15 -7.00 -42.53
N ALA A 44 16.40 -7.23 -42.13
CA ALA A 44 17.54 -6.34 -42.10
C ALA A 44 17.88 -5.67 -43.44
N ALA A 45 18.35 -4.41 -43.37
CA ALA A 45 19.35 -3.89 -44.30
C ALA A 45 20.28 -2.96 -43.53
N GLY A 46 21.58 -3.32 -43.56
CA GLY A 46 22.64 -2.61 -42.90
C GLY A 46 23.05 -1.31 -43.63
N VAL A 47 23.54 -0.36 -42.83
CA VAL A 47 24.40 0.73 -43.29
C VAL A 47 25.48 0.95 -42.25
N SER A 48 26.72 0.92 -42.72
CA SER A 48 27.98 1.10 -41.97
C SER A 48 28.28 2.60 -41.75
N PRO A 49 29.18 2.96 -40.81
CA PRO A 49 29.32 4.33 -40.30
C PRO A 49 30.36 5.13 -41.09
N ALA A 50 30.13 6.42 -41.21
CA ALA A 50 31.16 7.41 -41.48
C ALA A 50 30.82 8.77 -40.91
N ASP A 51 31.74 9.29 -40.10
CA ASP A 51 32.13 10.68 -39.82
C ASP A 51 31.09 11.81 -39.84
N ALA A 52 30.95 12.46 -38.68
CA ALA A 52 31.16 13.94 -38.61
C ALA A 52 31.16 14.39 -37.13
N SER A 53 32.35 14.75 -36.68
CA SER A 53 32.62 15.64 -35.54
C SER A 53 32.03 17.04 -35.82
N GLN A 54 31.06 17.44 -35.02
CA GLN A 54 30.75 18.85 -34.80
C GLN A 54 30.53 19.14 -33.31
N SER A 55 31.50 19.81 -32.73
CA SER A 55 31.45 20.42 -31.41
C SER A 55 30.38 21.52 -31.36
N GLY A 56 29.23 21.20 -30.80
CA GLY A 56 28.19 22.18 -30.42
C GLY A 56 28.31 22.49 -28.94
N THR A 57 28.87 23.68 -28.65
CA THR A 57 28.92 24.27 -27.31
C THR A 57 27.49 24.50 -26.82
N LEU A 58 26.99 23.64 -25.90
CA LEU A 58 25.75 23.87 -25.19
C LEU A 58 25.99 24.94 -24.12
N GLN A 59 25.40 26.10 -24.33
CA GLN A 59 25.35 27.18 -23.36
C GLN A 59 24.63 26.68 -22.11
N SER A 60 25.33 26.76 -20.97
CA SER A 60 24.79 26.53 -19.65
C SER A 60 23.71 27.55 -19.31
N GLY A 61 22.44 27.18 -19.49
CA GLY A 61 21.33 27.93 -18.92
C GLY A 61 21.38 27.81 -17.40
N THR A 62 21.67 28.93 -16.76
CA THR A 62 21.63 29.06 -15.29
C THR A 62 20.21 28.83 -14.80
N LEU A 63 19.91 27.64 -14.28
CA LEU A 63 18.69 27.39 -13.53
C LEU A 63 18.78 28.18 -12.22
N GLN A 64 17.87 29.13 -12.06
CA GLN A 64 17.74 29.92 -10.85
C GLN A 64 17.56 28.99 -9.66
N SER A 65 18.42 29.16 -8.67
CA SER A 65 18.47 28.41 -7.42
C SER A 65 17.16 28.55 -6.65
N GLY A 66 16.29 27.51 -6.75
CA GLY A 66 15.25 27.30 -5.75
C GLY A 66 15.93 27.10 -4.40
N THR A 67 15.48 27.81 -3.41
CA THR A 67 15.96 27.81 -2.03
C THR A 67 16.06 26.35 -1.55
N ARG A 68 17.29 25.84 -1.41
CA ARG A 68 17.55 24.57 -0.74
C ARG A 68 17.18 24.76 0.72
N VAL A 69 16.01 24.26 1.11
CA VAL A 69 15.69 24.13 2.52
C VAL A 69 16.67 23.10 3.09
N ALA A 70 17.62 23.57 3.89
CA ALA A 70 18.59 22.72 4.58
C ALA A 70 17.84 21.93 5.67
N TRP A 71 17.56 20.68 5.40
CA TRP A 71 16.93 19.78 6.36
C TRP A 71 17.99 19.21 7.31
N ALA A 72 17.91 19.56 8.58
CA ALA A 72 18.77 19.04 9.66
C ALA A 72 18.29 17.65 10.12
N GLY A 73 18.43 16.63 9.27
CA GLY A 73 18.17 15.23 9.63
C GLY A 73 19.14 14.35 8.84
N GLY A 74 20.01 13.61 9.56
CA GLY A 74 21.22 12.96 9.04
C GLY A 74 21.01 11.65 8.25
N GLY A 75 19.80 11.29 7.76
CA GLY A 75 19.56 10.10 6.96
C GLY A 75 19.68 10.35 5.46
N GLU A 76 20.11 9.32 4.70
CA GLU A 76 20.10 9.33 3.24
C GLU A 76 18.70 9.62 2.70
N LEU A 77 18.62 10.40 1.60
CA LEU A 77 17.36 10.71 0.95
C LEU A 77 16.84 9.47 0.23
N MET A 78 15.68 8.96 0.66
CA MET A 78 15.06 7.79 0.06
C MET A 78 14.08 8.17 -1.05
N PHE A 79 13.20 9.16 -0.79
CA PHE A 79 12.31 9.71 -1.81
C PHE A 79 12.52 11.20 -1.97
N GLU A 80 12.49 11.63 -3.22
CA GLU A 80 12.35 13.02 -3.62
C GLU A 80 11.22 13.14 -4.61
N ALA A 81 10.18 13.89 -4.24
CA ALA A 81 9.08 14.27 -5.09
C ALA A 81 9.00 15.78 -5.21
N ARG A 82 8.84 16.30 -6.43
CA ARG A 82 8.79 17.74 -6.70
C ARG A 82 7.67 18.08 -7.67
N GLY A 83 6.85 19.03 -7.29
CA GLY A 83 5.79 19.57 -8.11
C GLY A 83 4.77 18.53 -8.55
N LEU A 84 4.52 17.48 -7.75
CA LEU A 84 3.63 16.38 -8.14
C LEU A 84 2.22 16.88 -8.39
N VAL A 85 1.74 16.71 -9.61
CA VAL A 85 0.35 16.92 -10.01
C VAL A 85 -0.22 15.57 -10.44
N LYS A 86 -1.43 15.26 -9.99
CA LYS A 86 -2.17 14.09 -10.46
C LYS A 86 -3.58 14.46 -10.83
N ARG A 87 -3.94 14.16 -12.08
CA ARG A 87 -5.27 14.32 -12.64
C ARG A 87 -5.87 12.95 -12.93
N TYR A 88 -7.12 12.76 -12.56
CA TYR A 88 -7.91 11.61 -12.93
C TYR A 88 -9.06 12.06 -13.82
N GLN A 89 -9.24 11.39 -14.96
CA GLN A 89 -10.37 11.62 -15.84
C GLN A 89 -11.49 10.65 -15.48
N LEU A 90 -12.60 11.17 -14.97
CA LEU A 90 -13.80 10.39 -14.63
C LEU A 90 -14.93 10.77 -15.61
N GLY A 91 -14.96 10.13 -16.79
CA GLY A 91 -15.82 10.54 -17.87
C GLY A 91 -15.50 11.96 -18.36
N GLU A 92 -16.45 12.88 -18.27
CA GLU A 92 -16.26 14.30 -18.64
C GLU A 92 -15.67 15.17 -17.50
N VAL A 93 -15.54 14.61 -16.28
CA VAL A 93 -15.06 15.37 -15.12
C VAL A 93 -13.58 15.08 -14.88
N GLU A 94 -12.78 16.13 -14.81
CA GLU A 94 -11.39 16.07 -14.36
C GLU A 94 -11.31 16.30 -12.83
N VAL A 95 -10.67 15.37 -12.12
CA VAL A 95 -10.39 15.49 -10.68
C VAL A 95 -8.92 15.69 -10.47
N LEU A 96 -8.55 16.85 -9.92
CA LEU A 96 -7.18 17.20 -9.59
C LEU A 96 -6.87 16.73 -8.16
N ALA A 97 -6.27 15.54 -8.04
CA ALA A 97 -6.01 14.89 -6.75
C ALA A 97 -4.74 15.42 -6.06
N LEU A 98 -3.69 15.78 -6.83
CA LEU A 98 -2.49 16.46 -6.33
C LEU A 98 -2.26 17.73 -7.14
N ARG A 99 -1.79 18.80 -6.47
CA ARG A 99 -1.71 20.16 -7.00
C ARG A 99 -0.34 20.79 -6.76
N GLY A 100 0.73 20.11 -7.19
CA GLY A 100 2.10 20.58 -7.04
C GLY A 100 2.68 20.23 -5.66
N VAL A 101 2.62 18.95 -5.28
CA VAL A 101 3.14 18.46 -3.99
C VAL A 101 4.66 18.28 -4.08
N ASP A 102 5.38 18.90 -3.14
CA ASP A 102 6.76 18.58 -2.83
C ASP A 102 6.80 17.68 -1.59
N PHE A 103 7.55 16.57 -1.67
CA PHE A 103 7.68 15.63 -0.56
C PHE A 103 9.06 14.99 -0.56
N LEU A 104 9.66 14.90 0.62
CA LEU A 104 10.93 14.20 0.85
C LEU A 104 10.72 13.14 1.91
N LEU A 105 11.38 11.98 1.79
CA LEU A 105 11.38 10.95 2.81
C LEU A 105 12.80 10.41 2.96
N ARG A 106 13.28 10.30 4.21
CA ARG A 106 14.64 9.86 4.51
C ARG A 106 14.65 8.41 4.98
N SER A 107 15.78 7.74 4.78
CA SER A 107 15.98 6.37 5.24
C SER A 107 15.77 6.25 6.74
N GLY A 108 14.99 5.25 7.16
CA GLY A 108 14.63 4.96 8.54
C GLY A 108 13.61 5.94 9.17
N GLU A 109 13.19 7.00 8.46
CA GLU A 109 12.22 7.97 8.97
C GLU A 109 10.82 7.31 9.11
N PHE A 110 10.13 7.60 10.19
CA PHE A 110 8.71 7.30 10.38
C PHE A 110 7.90 8.58 10.13
N VAL A 111 7.16 8.63 9.02
CA VAL A 111 6.35 9.79 8.64
C VAL A 111 4.86 9.45 8.74
N VAL A 112 4.07 10.37 9.29
CA VAL A 112 2.61 10.32 9.26
C VAL A 112 2.07 11.38 8.31
N LEU A 113 1.24 10.95 7.36
CA LEU A 113 0.52 11.79 6.42
C LEU A 113 -0.91 11.98 6.94
N LEU A 114 -1.22 13.17 7.42
CA LEU A 114 -2.54 13.53 7.93
C LEU A 114 -3.35 14.32 6.90
N GLY A 115 -4.66 14.29 7.05
CA GLY A 115 -5.58 15.13 6.29
C GLY A 115 -6.97 14.51 6.15
N PRO A 116 -7.97 15.31 5.77
CA PRO A 116 -9.33 14.81 5.56
C PRO A 116 -9.39 13.82 4.38
N SER A 117 -10.51 13.09 4.28
CA SER A 117 -10.77 12.25 3.11
C SER A 117 -10.74 13.10 1.83
N GLY A 118 -10.17 12.57 0.76
CA GLY A 118 -10.04 13.28 -0.53
C GLY A 118 -8.91 14.33 -0.58
N SER A 119 -8.07 14.48 0.45
CA SER A 119 -6.96 15.45 0.43
C SER A 119 -5.75 15.05 -0.43
N GLY A 120 -5.77 13.87 -1.08
CA GLY A 120 -4.69 13.41 -1.96
C GLY A 120 -3.69 12.44 -1.30
N LYS A 121 -3.88 12.03 -0.03
CA LYS A 121 -2.94 11.15 0.70
C LYS A 121 -2.70 9.82 0.02
N SER A 122 -3.78 9.06 -0.28
CA SER A 122 -3.68 7.75 -0.94
C SER A 122 -3.10 7.89 -2.36
N THR A 123 -3.42 8.99 -3.08
CA THR A 123 -2.82 9.28 -4.38
C THR A 123 -1.31 9.47 -4.27
N LEU A 124 -0.84 10.27 -3.28
CA LEU A 124 0.59 10.45 -3.02
C LEU A 124 1.25 9.11 -2.66
N LEU A 125 0.63 8.32 -1.76
CA LEU A 125 1.16 7.00 -1.38
C LEU A 125 1.26 6.04 -2.57
N ASN A 126 0.25 6.01 -3.44
CA ASN A 126 0.24 5.18 -4.65
C ASN A 126 1.36 5.57 -5.62
N ILE A 127 1.62 6.86 -5.78
CA ILE A 127 2.73 7.35 -6.61
C ILE A 127 4.08 6.95 -5.98
N LEU A 128 4.27 7.20 -4.68
CA LEU A 128 5.49 6.78 -3.97
C LEU A 128 5.70 5.26 -4.03
N GLY A 129 4.63 4.50 -4.01
CA GLY A 129 4.65 3.04 -4.10
C GLY A 129 4.73 2.48 -5.51
N GLY A 130 4.75 3.30 -6.55
CA GLY A 130 4.79 2.84 -7.94
C GLY A 130 3.51 2.11 -8.39
N LEU A 131 2.38 2.35 -7.71
CA LEU A 131 1.05 1.86 -8.13
C LEU A 131 0.39 2.81 -9.14
N ASP A 132 0.87 4.05 -9.18
CA ASP A 132 0.41 5.08 -10.10
C ASP A 132 1.59 5.99 -10.46
N THR A 133 1.45 6.77 -11.54
CA THR A 133 2.45 7.75 -11.97
C THR A 133 1.88 9.17 -11.89
N PRO A 134 2.69 10.19 -11.64
CA PRO A 134 2.22 11.57 -11.65
C PRO A 134 1.81 12.01 -13.07
N SER A 135 0.90 12.99 -13.15
CA SER A 135 0.56 13.64 -14.43
C SER A 135 1.59 14.72 -14.78
N GLU A 136 2.19 15.38 -13.77
CA GLU A 136 3.27 16.36 -13.90
C GLU A 136 4.16 16.28 -12.65
N GLY A 137 5.35 16.87 -12.75
CA GLY A 137 6.37 16.81 -11.70
C GLY A 137 7.23 15.55 -11.80
N PHE A 138 8.04 15.29 -10.79
CA PHE A 138 8.82 14.07 -10.75
C PHE A 138 8.82 13.42 -9.36
N VAL A 139 9.03 12.12 -9.33
CA VAL A 139 9.27 11.32 -8.13
C VAL A 139 10.45 10.38 -8.36
N ARG A 140 11.39 10.40 -7.45
CA ARG A 140 12.59 9.56 -7.48
C ARG A 140 12.70 8.77 -6.17
N PHE A 141 13.02 7.50 -6.28
CA PHE A 141 13.42 6.63 -5.20
C PHE A 141 14.92 6.39 -5.30
N ARG A 142 15.71 6.92 -4.36
CA ARG A 142 17.17 6.94 -4.44
C ARG A 142 17.61 7.54 -5.78
N ASP A 143 18.24 6.73 -6.64
CA ASP A 143 18.71 7.07 -8.00
C ASP A 143 17.72 6.67 -9.11
N HIS A 144 16.60 6.00 -8.79
CA HIS A 144 15.61 5.54 -9.77
C HIS A 144 14.50 6.56 -9.96
N ASP A 145 14.29 7.01 -11.19
CA ASP A 145 13.14 7.87 -11.56
C ASP A 145 11.89 6.99 -11.75
N LEU A 146 10.88 7.25 -10.94
CA LEU A 146 9.59 6.55 -10.99
C LEU A 146 8.53 7.32 -11.77
N SER A 147 8.83 8.56 -12.23
CA SER A 147 7.84 9.47 -12.81
C SER A 147 7.33 9.00 -14.15
N GLN A 148 8.19 8.35 -14.93
CA GLN A 148 7.92 7.83 -16.27
C GLN A 148 8.29 6.34 -16.35
N GLY A 149 8.32 5.67 -15.20
CA GLY A 149 8.65 4.25 -15.15
C GLY A 149 7.67 3.45 -15.99
N ASP A 150 8.21 2.57 -16.86
CA ASP A 150 7.41 1.55 -17.52
C ASP A 150 6.88 0.53 -16.49
N ASP A 151 5.92 -0.28 -16.91
CA ASP A 151 5.29 -1.26 -16.02
C ASP A 151 6.29 -2.27 -15.45
N ASP A 152 7.35 -2.60 -16.18
CA ASP A 152 8.39 -3.54 -15.76
C ASP A 152 9.25 -2.93 -14.65
N LEU A 153 9.71 -1.68 -14.82
CA LEU A 153 10.49 -0.95 -13.80
C LEU A 153 9.67 -0.80 -12.52
N LEU A 154 8.42 -0.35 -12.62
CA LEU A 154 7.55 -0.18 -11.46
C LEU A 154 7.21 -1.52 -10.79
N THR A 155 7.11 -2.60 -11.55
CA THR A 155 6.88 -3.95 -11.00
C THR A 155 8.10 -4.45 -10.23
N HIS A 156 9.32 -4.28 -10.76
CA HIS A 156 10.55 -4.61 -10.05
C HIS A 156 10.70 -3.76 -8.78
N TYR A 157 10.46 -2.45 -8.89
CA TYR A 157 10.48 -1.54 -7.76
C TYR A 157 9.53 -1.98 -6.64
N ARG A 158 8.26 -2.28 -6.96
CA ARG A 158 7.28 -2.76 -5.98
C ARG A 158 7.68 -4.09 -5.36
N ARG A 159 8.22 -5.01 -6.17
CA ARG A 159 8.66 -6.32 -5.71
C ARG A 159 9.81 -6.20 -4.71
N ASP A 160 10.81 -5.40 -5.03
CA ASP A 160 12.09 -5.43 -4.32
C ASP A 160 12.15 -4.42 -3.17
N HIS A 161 11.49 -3.26 -3.29
CA HIS A 161 11.68 -2.13 -2.37
C HIS A 161 10.47 -1.74 -1.54
N VAL A 162 9.24 -2.08 -1.95
CA VAL A 162 8.02 -1.54 -1.32
C VAL A 162 7.19 -2.60 -0.62
N GLY A 163 6.94 -2.44 0.67
CA GLY A 163 5.88 -3.14 1.40
C GLY A 163 4.60 -2.30 1.45
N PHE A 164 3.46 -2.86 1.07
CA PHE A 164 2.16 -2.20 1.18
C PHE A 164 1.30 -2.83 2.25
N VAL A 165 0.67 -1.97 3.07
CA VAL A 165 -0.36 -2.32 4.04
C VAL A 165 -1.60 -1.48 3.74
N PHE A 166 -2.70 -2.12 3.41
CA PHE A 166 -3.98 -1.48 3.06
C PHE A 166 -4.97 -1.56 4.20
N GLN A 167 -5.96 -0.69 4.22
CA GLN A 167 -7.05 -0.66 5.19
C GLN A 167 -7.86 -1.97 5.21
N PHE A 168 -8.09 -2.59 4.05
CA PHE A 168 -8.80 -3.87 3.89
C PHE A 168 -7.80 -4.99 3.63
N TYR A 169 -7.07 -5.39 4.56
CA TYR A 169 -6.08 -6.48 4.68
C TYR A 169 -5.62 -7.16 3.37
N ASN A 170 -6.50 -7.34 2.39
CA ASN A 170 -6.25 -7.96 1.07
C ASN A 170 -5.60 -9.35 1.19
N LEU A 171 -6.02 -10.14 2.18
CA LEU A 171 -5.60 -11.52 2.34
C LEU A 171 -6.36 -12.43 1.37
N ILE A 172 -5.71 -13.48 0.91
CA ILE A 172 -6.35 -14.53 0.12
C ILE A 172 -7.09 -15.45 1.09
N PRO A 173 -8.45 -15.54 1.03
CA PRO A 173 -9.24 -16.23 2.05
C PRO A 173 -9.01 -17.74 2.12
N SER A 174 -8.58 -18.36 1.01
CA SER A 174 -8.31 -19.79 0.89
C SER A 174 -6.90 -20.21 1.35
N LEU A 175 -6.07 -19.24 1.73
CA LEU A 175 -4.72 -19.47 2.22
C LEU A 175 -4.61 -19.17 3.71
N THR A 176 -3.82 -19.96 4.43
CA THR A 176 -3.47 -19.72 5.82
C THR A 176 -2.65 -18.43 5.98
N ALA A 177 -2.43 -17.98 7.22
CA ALA A 177 -1.57 -16.84 7.52
C ALA A 177 -0.16 -17.04 6.95
N ARG A 178 0.43 -18.22 7.16
CA ARG A 178 1.73 -18.62 6.62
C ARG A 178 1.76 -18.54 5.09
N GLU A 179 0.80 -19.15 4.42
CA GLU A 179 0.72 -19.19 2.96
C GLU A 179 0.48 -17.81 2.35
N ASN A 180 -0.31 -16.94 2.99
CA ASN A 180 -0.45 -15.54 2.58
C ASN A 180 0.88 -14.77 2.60
N VAL A 181 1.76 -15.07 3.56
CA VAL A 181 3.10 -14.49 3.62
C VAL A 181 4.04 -15.17 2.62
N GLN A 182 3.93 -16.49 2.43
CA GLN A 182 4.75 -17.27 1.50
C GLN A 182 4.67 -16.73 0.07
N LEU A 183 3.50 -16.26 -0.38
CA LEU A 183 3.31 -15.71 -1.74
C LEU A 183 4.32 -14.63 -2.12
N VAL A 184 4.71 -13.76 -1.18
CA VAL A 184 5.65 -12.68 -1.47
C VAL A 184 7.09 -13.11 -1.26
N THR A 185 7.33 -14.10 -0.39
CA THR A 185 8.70 -14.63 -0.16
C THR A 185 9.19 -15.42 -1.36
N ASP A 186 8.31 -16.10 -2.09
CA ASP A 186 8.67 -16.84 -3.30
C ASP A 186 9.13 -15.93 -4.45
N LEU A 187 8.82 -14.64 -4.38
CA LEU A 187 9.17 -13.63 -5.40
C LEU A 187 10.38 -12.77 -5.01
N ALA A 188 10.83 -12.82 -3.76
CA ALA A 188 11.88 -11.95 -3.24
C ALA A 188 13.26 -12.62 -3.29
N ALA A 189 14.30 -11.82 -3.47
CA ALA A 189 15.68 -12.34 -3.58
C ALA A 189 16.24 -12.85 -2.24
N ALA A 190 15.93 -12.19 -1.12
CA ALA A 190 16.43 -12.53 0.22
C ALA A 190 15.33 -12.34 1.30
N PRO A 191 14.22 -13.07 1.21
CA PRO A 191 13.09 -12.88 2.11
C PRO A 191 13.37 -13.38 3.53
N MET A 192 12.57 -12.92 4.49
CA MET A 192 12.40 -13.60 5.77
C MET A 192 11.61 -14.90 5.56
N ARG A 193 11.78 -15.86 6.45
CA ARG A 193 10.84 -16.98 6.49
C ARG A 193 9.45 -16.47 6.92
N PRO A 194 8.36 -17.03 6.39
CA PRO A 194 7.01 -16.65 6.77
C PRO A 194 6.77 -16.68 8.28
N GLU A 195 7.30 -17.70 8.96
CA GLU A 195 7.20 -17.83 10.42
C GLU A 195 7.86 -16.66 11.14
N GLU A 196 9.07 -16.27 10.73
CA GLU A 196 9.82 -15.16 11.31
C GLU A 196 9.04 -13.84 11.15
N ALA A 197 8.49 -13.59 9.97
CA ALA A 197 7.69 -12.40 9.72
C ALA A 197 6.40 -12.37 10.57
N LEU A 198 5.74 -13.53 10.74
CA LEU A 198 4.54 -13.65 11.59
C LEU A 198 4.86 -13.55 13.08
N GLU A 199 6.00 -14.03 13.53
CA GLU A 199 6.48 -13.86 14.91
C GLU A 199 6.76 -12.38 15.23
N LEU A 200 7.34 -11.61 14.30
CA LEU A 200 7.59 -10.17 14.46
C LEU A 200 6.31 -9.38 14.77
N VAL A 201 5.17 -9.81 14.22
CA VAL A 201 3.87 -9.16 14.44
C VAL A 201 3.03 -9.87 15.52
N GLY A 202 3.63 -10.81 16.28
CA GLY A 202 2.99 -11.52 17.40
C GLY A 202 1.97 -12.58 16.97
N LEU A 203 2.16 -13.21 15.80
CA LEU A 203 1.27 -14.24 15.27
C LEU A 203 1.92 -15.63 15.13
N GLY A 204 3.00 -15.91 15.86
CA GLY A 204 3.67 -17.21 15.83
C GLY A 204 2.78 -18.41 16.18
N ALA A 205 1.73 -18.20 17.00
CA ALA A 205 0.73 -19.23 17.34
C ALA A 205 -0.43 -19.33 16.32
N ARG A 206 -0.42 -18.54 15.25
CA ARG A 206 -1.52 -18.41 14.28
C ARG A 206 -1.13 -18.80 12.84
N LEU A 207 0.01 -19.41 12.64
CA LEU A 207 0.60 -19.72 11.33
C LEU A 207 -0.35 -20.42 10.37
N ASP A 208 -1.07 -21.41 10.85
CA ASP A 208 -1.93 -22.30 10.06
C ASP A 208 -3.42 -21.92 10.14
N HIS A 209 -3.74 -20.72 10.65
CA HIS A 209 -5.10 -20.21 10.67
C HIS A 209 -5.45 -19.53 9.34
N TYR A 210 -6.68 -19.77 8.86
CA TYR A 210 -7.25 -19.06 7.72
C TYR A 210 -7.75 -17.66 8.13
N PRO A 211 -7.85 -16.70 7.22
CA PRO A 211 -8.37 -15.35 7.52
C PRO A 211 -9.72 -15.36 8.24
N SER A 212 -10.62 -16.28 7.90
CA SER A 212 -11.92 -16.44 8.58
C SER A 212 -11.84 -16.84 10.05
N GLN A 213 -10.70 -17.34 10.52
CA GLN A 213 -10.43 -17.74 11.90
C GLN A 213 -9.67 -16.68 12.69
N LEU A 214 -9.34 -15.56 12.06
CA LEU A 214 -8.57 -14.46 12.62
C LEU A 214 -9.45 -13.23 12.85
N SER A 215 -9.23 -12.53 13.96
CA SER A 215 -9.81 -11.20 14.18
C SER A 215 -9.29 -10.19 13.15
N GLY A 216 -10.01 -9.08 12.95
CA GLY A 216 -9.59 -8.03 12.03
C GLY A 216 -8.16 -7.53 12.27
N GLY A 217 -7.79 -7.33 13.54
CA GLY A 217 -6.43 -6.93 13.88
C GLY A 217 -5.39 -8.02 13.66
N GLU A 218 -5.74 -9.32 13.82
CA GLU A 218 -4.85 -10.41 13.45
C GLU A 218 -4.67 -10.47 11.93
N GLN A 219 -5.75 -10.29 11.16
CA GLN A 219 -5.68 -10.21 9.70
C GLN A 219 -4.81 -9.04 9.23
N GLN A 220 -4.94 -7.87 9.86
CA GLN A 220 -4.09 -6.72 9.56
C GLN A 220 -2.62 -7.02 9.86
N ARG A 221 -2.32 -7.68 10.98
CA ARG A 221 -0.94 -8.08 11.28
C ARG A 221 -0.41 -9.14 10.31
N VAL A 222 -1.24 -10.05 9.79
CA VAL A 222 -0.82 -10.95 8.68
C VAL A 222 -0.48 -10.13 7.44
N ALA A 223 -1.29 -9.11 7.09
CA ALA A 223 -1.00 -8.23 5.96
C ALA A 223 0.32 -7.45 6.14
N ILE A 224 0.61 -7.01 7.38
CA ILE A 224 1.90 -6.38 7.72
C ILE A 224 3.04 -7.40 7.60
N ALA A 225 2.90 -8.61 8.15
CA ALA A 225 3.91 -9.66 8.03
C ALA A 225 4.21 -9.97 6.55
N ARG A 226 3.18 -10.07 5.71
CA ARG A 226 3.31 -10.23 4.27
C ARG A 226 4.09 -9.08 3.64
N ALA A 227 3.78 -7.83 4.03
CA ALA A 227 4.45 -6.66 3.48
C ALA A 227 5.95 -6.62 3.80
N ILE A 228 6.36 -7.04 5.01
CA ILE A 228 7.75 -6.99 5.47
C ILE A 228 8.58 -8.24 5.17
N ALA A 229 7.93 -9.36 4.87
CA ALA A 229 8.63 -10.65 4.66
C ALA A 229 9.66 -10.60 3.54
N LYS A 230 9.47 -9.76 2.55
CA LYS A 230 10.43 -9.51 1.47
C LYS A 230 11.56 -8.53 1.82
N ARG A 231 11.64 -8.04 3.07
CA ARG A 231 12.61 -7.04 3.57
C ARG A 231 12.62 -5.76 2.76
N PRO A 232 11.48 -5.07 2.62
CA PRO A 232 11.40 -3.86 1.81
C PRO A 232 12.19 -2.70 2.45
N ASP A 233 12.69 -1.79 1.62
CA ASP A 233 13.31 -0.54 2.08
C ASP A 233 12.29 0.41 2.68
N VAL A 234 11.04 0.38 2.16
CA VAL A 234 9.95 1.25 2.61
C VAL A 234 8.66 0.47 2.85
N LEU A 235 7.99 0.80 3.95
CA LEU A 235 6.65 0.32 4.31
C LEU A 235 5.65 1.46 4.16
N LEU A 236 4.70 1.29 3.26
CA LEU A 236 3.63 2.25 2.96
C LEU A 236 2.31 1.72 3.51
N CYS A 237 1.72 2.43 4.48
CA CYS A 237 0.50 2.02 5.17
C CYS A 237 -0.64 3.01 4.88
N ASP A 238 -1.69 2.54 4.22
CA ASP A 238 -2.91 3.32 3.98
C ASP A 238 -3.98 2.95 4.99
N GLU A 239 -4.24 3.86 5.94
CA GLU A 239 -5.22 3.72 7.02
C GLU A 239 -5.13 2.36 7.77
N PRO A 240 -3.95 1.96 8.29
CA PRO A 240 -3.74 0.60 8.79
C PRO A 240 -4.59 0.24 10.00
N THR A 241 -5.23 1.21 10.65
CA THR A 241 -6.11 1.02 11.82
C THR A 241 -7.56 1.44 11.55
N GLY A 242 -7.88 1.90 10.35
CA GLY A 242 -9.18 2.53 10.04
C GLY A 242 -10.41 1.63 10.19
N ALA A 243 -10.23 0.30 10.17
CA ALA A 243 -11.30 -0.68 10.33
C ALA A 243 -11.27 -1.39 11.71
N LEU A 244 -10.47 -0.90 12.68
CA LEU A 244 -10.18 -1.57 13.93
C LEU A 244 -10.69 -0.74 15.13
N ASP A 245 -11.04 -1.44 16.22
CA ASP A 245 -11.21 -0.81 17.53
C ASP A 245 -9.88 -0.29 18.10
N VAL A 246 -9.95 0.62 19.05
CA VAL A 246 -8.78 1.31 19.65
C VAL A 246 -7.70 0.32 20.15
N ARG A 247 -8.10 -0.70 20.92
CA ARG A 247 -7.13 -1.66 21.51
C ARG A 247 -6.40 -2.45 20.42
N THR A 248 -7.15 -2.93 19.46
CA THR A 248 -6.63 -3.68 18.32
C THR A 248 -5.76 -2.79 17.44
N GLY A 249 -6.16 -1.53 17.22
CA GLY A 249 -5.39 -0.54 16.50
C GLY A 249 -4.02 -0.24 17.14
N ILE A 250 -3.96 -0.11 18.47
CA ILE A 250 -2.69 0.05 19.20
C ILE A 250 -1.74 -1.11 18.91
N VAL A 251 -2.20 -2.36 18.99
CA VAL A 251 -1.35 -3.53 18.72
C VAL A 251 -0.82 -3.54 17.28
N VAL A 252 -1.62 -3.07 16.32
CA VAL A 252 -1.17 -2.91 14.92
C VAL A 252 -0.11 -1.81 14.81
N LEU A 253 -0.30 -0.68 15.48
CA LEU A 253 0.70 0.41 15.49
C LEU A 253 1.99 0.00 16.18
N GLU A 254 1.93 -0.74 17.28
CA GLU A 254 3.12 -1.32 17.93
C GLU A 254 3.91 -2.23 17.00
N ALA A 255 3.22 -3.04 16.18
CA ALA A 255 3.88 -3.87 15.18
C ALA A 255 4.59 -3.02 14.11
N ILE A 256 3.94 -1.95 13.61
CA ILE A 256 4.54 -1.04 12.62
C ILE A 256 5.73 -0.27 13.23
N GLU A 257 5.60 0.26 14.46
CA GLU A 257 6.67 0.93 15.19
C GLU A 257 7.88 0.00 15.39
N ARG A 258 7.63 -1.24 15.80
CA ARG A 258 8.65 -2.26 15.98
C ARG A 258 9.42 -2.54 14.69
N ILE A 259 8.73 -2.67 13.55
CA ILE A 259 9.32 -2.90 12.23
C ILE A 259 10.23 -1.72 11.85
N ASN A 260 9.75 -0.48 11.99
CA ASN A 260 10.56 0.70 11.71
C ASN A 260 11.83 0.72 12.59
N ARG A 261 11.70 0.45 13.89
CA ARG A 261 12.82 0.49 14.85
C ARG A 261 13.79 -0.67 14.70
N GLU A 262 13.31 -1.91 14.57
CA GLU A 262 14.16 -3.13 14.62
C GLU A 262 14.72 -3.48 13.24
N LEU A 263 13.99 -3.22 12.17
CA LEU A 263 14.46 -3.50 10.80
C LEU A 263 15.03 -2.26 10.09
N GLY A 264 14.85 -1.06 10.66
CA GLY A 264 15.27 0.19 10.04
C GLY A 264 14.43 0.56 8.79
N THR A 265 13.30 -0.12 8.57
CA THR A 265 12.44 0.10 7.41
C THR A 265 11.83 1.50 7.45
N THR A 266 12.06 2.28 6.40
CA THR A 266 11.43 3.60 6.25
C THR A 266 9.92 3.45 6.21
N THR A 267 9.18 4.22 6.99
CA THR A 267 7.74 4.00 7.15
C THR A 267 6.94 5.27 6.87
N ALA A 268 5.94 5.17 6.00
CA ALA A 268 4.95 6.23 5.79
C ALA A 268 3.55 5.70 6.08
N VAL A 269 2.85 6.34 7.02
CA VAL A 269 1.49 5.97 7.44
C VAL A 269 0.53 7.08 7.07
N ILE A 270 -0.47 6.76 6.27
CA ILE A 270 -1.62 7.63 6.05
C ILE A 270 -2.66 7.36 7.12
N THR A 271 -3.20 8.42 7.70
CA THR A 271 -4.34 8.33 8.60
C THR A 271 -5.10 9.66 8.68
N HIS A 272 -6.36 9.58 9.06
CA HIS A 272 -7.16 10.75 9.48
C HIS A 272 -7.15 10.92 11.01
N ASN A 273 -6.59 9.97 11.75
CA ASN A 273 -6.48 10.03 13.21
C ASN A 273 -5.25 10.83 13.65
N ALA A 274 -5.48 12.04 14.16
CA ALA A 274 -4.42 12.95 14.58
C ALA A 274 -3.59 12.42 15.77
N ALA A 275 -4.14 11.52 16.60
CA ALA A 275 -3.41 10.97 17.73
C ALA A 275 -2.18 10.14 17.29
N ILE A 276 -2.27 9.47 16.14
CA ILE A 276 -1.17 8.66 15.57
C ILE A 276 0.04 9.53 15.20
N ALA A 277 -0.18 10.83 14.91
CA ALA A 277 0.90 11.77 14.59
C ALA A 277 1.97 11.84 15.68
N ALA A 278 1.63 11.62 16.95
CA ALA A 278 2.57 11.72 18.07
C ALA A 278 3.69 10.66 18.02
N MET A 279 3.50 9.52 17.32
CA MET A 279 4.52 8.49 17.19
C MET A 279 5.50 8.69 16.02
N ALA A 280 5.23 9.66 15.15
CA ALA A 280 6.06 9.93 13.98
C ALA A 280 7.30 10.74 14.30
N ASP A 281 8.36 10.61 13.48
CA ASP A 281 9.47 11.57 13.45
C ASP A 281 9.01 12.89 12.85
N ARG A 282 8.14 12.79 11.81
CA ARG A 282 7.60 13.94 11.07
C ARG A 282 6.15 13.71 10.68
N VAL A 283 5.39 14.78 10.74
CA VAL A 283 3.98 14.83 10.35
C VAL A 283 3.85 15.77 9.17
N VAL A 284 3.22 15.30 8.10
CA VAL A 284 2.90 16.08 6.89
C VAL A 284 1.39 16.15 6.77
N GLN A 285 0.85 17.35 6.78
CA GLN A 285 -0.59 17.58 6.65
C GLN A 285 -0.94 17.93 5.21
N LEU A 286 -1.79 17.11 4.60
CA LEU A 286 -2.34 17.37 3.27
C LEU A 286 -3.75 17.95 3.36
N SER A 287 -4.00 18.94 2.52
CA SER A 287 -5.33 19.53 2.32
C SER A 287 -5.47 19.96 0.86
N ASP A 288 -6.60 19.61 0.25
CA ASP A 288 -6.94 19.98 -1.15
C ASP A 288 -5.78 19.72 -2.15
N GLY A 289 -5.16 18.53 -2.07
CA GLY A 289 -4.09 18.11 -2.96
C GLY A 289 -2.76 18.83 -2.76
N ARG A 290 -2.55 19.54 -1.65
CA ARG A 290 -1.32 20.29 -1.32
C ARG A 290 -0.79 19.92 0.06
N VAL A 291 0.50 20.08 0.28
CA VAL A 291 1.07 20.09 1.63
C VAL A 291 0.69 21.40 2.31
N ALA A 292 -0.14 21.32 3.34
CA ALA A 292 -0.60 22.46 4.12
C ALA A 292 0.41 22.84 5.21
N SER A 293 1.01 21.85 5.86
CA SER A 293 2.03 22.05 6.89
C SER A 293 2.91 20.82 7.08
N GLU A 294 4.10 21.04 7.61
CA GLU A 294 4.99 19.98 8.10
C GLU A 294 5.44 20.33 9.52
N SER A 295 5.53 19.31 10.37
CA SER A 295 6.07 19.45 11.72
C SER A 295 6.91 18.22 12.09
N ARG A 296 7.84 18.39 13.04
CA ARG A 296 8.67 17.31 13.59
C ARG A 296 8.40 17.16 15.07
N ASN A 297 8.29 15.93 15.53
CA ASN A 297 8.20 15.65 16.94
C ASN A 297 9.61 15.63 17.53
N ALA A 298 9.85 16.45 18.57
CA ALA A 298 11.12 16.43 19.32
C ALA A 298 11.27 15.13 20.12
N VAL A 299 10.14 14.57 20.58
CA VAL A 299 10.05 13.29 21.29
C VAL A 299 8.86 12.54 20.71
N LYS A 300 9.07 11.28 20.31
CA LYS A 300 8.01 10.41 19.82
C LYS A 300 7.29 9.75 20.99
N ALA A 301 5.96 9.69 20.91
CA ALA A 301 5.17 8.84 21.80
C ALA A 301 5.29 7.36 21.36
N ALA A 302 5.31 6.44 22.31
CA ALA A 302 5.18 5.03 21.95
C ALA A 302 3.74 4.73 21.50
N ALA A 303 3.56 3.78 20.58
CA ALA A 303 2.24 3.41 20.07
C ALA A 303 1.23 3.06 21.19
N ARG A 304 1.69 2.39 22.26
CA ARG A 304 0.88 2.04 23.43
C ARG A 304 0.36 3.23 24.25
N ASP A 305 0.99 4.40 24.13
CA ASP A 305 0.65 5.60 24.89
C ASP A 305 -0.31 6.51 24.11
N ILE A 306 -0.70 6.12 22.88
CA ILE A 306 -1.63 6.87 22.03
C ILE A 306 -3.04 6.70 22.59
N GLN A 307 -3.73 7.82 22.76
CA GLN A 307 -5.15 7.90 23.13
C GLN A 307 -5.94 8.51 21.97
N TRP A 308 -6.91 7.77 21.44
CA TRP A 308 -7.81 8.24 20.39
C TRP A 308 -9.30 7.97 20.71
#